data_0cdc117d11bc68b368ca1ca22c42db5b
#
_entry.id   0cdc117d11bc68b368ca1ca22c42db5b
#
_cell.length_a   1.000
_cell.length_b   1.000
_cell.length_c   1.000
_cell.angle_alpha   90.00
_cell.angle_beta   90.00
_cell.angle_gamma   90.00
#
_symmetry.space_group_name_H-M   'P 1'
#
loop_
_entity.id
_entity.type
_entity.pdbx_description
1 polymer ?
#
loop_
_entity_poly.entity_id
_entity_poly.type
_entity_poly.pdbx_seq_one_letter_code
_entity_poly.pdbx_strand_id
1 'polypeptide(L)'
;MEKIALNIFALGMLAASFTACEDAQYDVIDNMVYISEAASASAGEIILGKTGEVSTAVITVRTGHVAIDDISVKIGLDKSTLASYNSRNDVEFAVIPEEYISLPSEVVIPAGASQVEVPFTITSFDGEKGVEYAAPIKVMSATGVPVSAGSGAFIYTFGKPLVQMAPGFRYNNKMNMVWPQQVDLTNFTLEWWARCTNTSGTGGFSKNNQAMFSFAANKELYIRFGDVVYVNQNTGGDMYNFLQIKTMGIDANYDSGDPNKNPLKWGEWIHFAHTYDAATGDVVLYMNGKEVNRNNGGAGTVFNFTGCSMFGAGSTWHRDVIEMCQLRMWKTTRSAAQIAKNMKKEVKYNDPDLLFYFPMNEGEGEVLNDVTGNGFGLSFGSGYTDGTPKKEAYSWTEYTWE
;
A
#
# COMPACT_ATOMS: atom_id res chain seq x y z
N MET A 1 -28.17 -55.69 -49.26
CA MET A 1 -27.11 -56.71 -49.02
C MET A 1 -25.85 -55.90 -48.67
N GLU A 2 -25.71 -55.47 -47.44
CA GLU A 2 -24.51 -54.85 -46.99
C GLU A 2 -24.17 -55.36 -45.59
N LYS A 3 -22.92 -55.78 -45.46
CA LYS A 3 -22.39 -56.46 -44.30
C LYS A 3 -22.05 -55.46 -43.26
N ILE A 4 -22.64 -55.55 -42.08
CA ILE A 4 -22.24 -54.80 -40.86
C ILE A 4 -21.07 -55.54 -40.26
N ALA A 5 -19.90 -54.92 -40.28
CA ALA A 5 -18.73 -55.41 -39.61
C ALA A 5 -18.76 -54.96 -38.13
N LEU A 6 -18.84 -55.93 -37.24
CA LEU A 6 -18.83 -55.76 -35.80
C LEU A 6 -17.35 -55.69 -35.34
N ASN A 7 -16.88 -54.50 -34.99
CA ASN A 7 -15.57 -54.33 -34.36
C ASN A 7 -15.69 -54.54 -32.86
N ILE A 8 -15.20 -55.68 -32.41
CA ILE A 8 -15.03 -56.03 -31.02
C ILE A 8 -13.74 -55.33 -30.56
N PHE A 9 -13.88 -54.26 -29.74
CA PHE A 9 -12.76 -53.68 -29.01
C PHE A 9 -12.47 -54.52 -27.76
N ALA A 10 -11.38 -55.27 -27.82
CA ALA A 10 -10.86 -55.99 -26.66
C ALA A 10 -10.35 -55.00 -25.62
N LEU A 11 -11.07 -54.89 -24.50
CA LEU A 11 -10.67 -54.10 -23.34
C LEU A 11 -9.57 -54.89 -22.60
N GLY A 12 -8.31 -54.59 -22.90
CA GLY A 12 -7.16 -55.08 -22.14
C GLY A 12 -7.15 -54.44 -20.76
N MET A 13 -7.57 -55.17 -19.73
CA MET A 13 -7.29 -54.77 -18.33
C MET A 13 -5.79 -54.87 -18.09
N LEU A 14 -5.13 -53.73 -18.11
CA LEU A 14 -3.79 -53.57 -17.56
C LEU A 14 -3.93 -53.54 -16.03
N ALA A 15 -3.75 -54.70 -15.40
CA ALA A 15 -3.60 -54.77 -13.97
C ALA A 15 -2.26 -54.08 -13.59
N ALA A 16 -2.34 -52.78 -13.32
CA ALA A 16 -1.27 -52.08 -12.66
C ALA A 16 -1.19 -52.65 -11.22
N SER A 17 -0.27 -53.55 -11.00
CA SER A 17 0.16 -53.93 -9.65
C SER A 17 0.67 -52.66 -8.98
N PHE A 18 -0.12 -52.05 -8.09
CA PHE A 18 0.37 -51.17 -7.09
C PHE A 18 1.28 -51.95 -6.15
N THR A 19 2.55 -52.01 -6.47
CA THR A 19 3.51 -52.26 -5.43
C THR A 19 3.45 -51.04 -4.53
N ALA A 20 2.68 -51.17 -3.44
CA ALA A 20 2.81 -50.26 -2.33
C ALA A 20 4.28 -50.33 -1.94
N CYS A 21 4.97 -49.20 -2.05
CA CYS A 21 6.27 -49.04 -1.40
C CYS A 21 6.04 -49.19 0.12
N GLU A 22 6.28 -50.38 0.65
CA GLU A 22 6.34 -50.62 2.10
C GLU A 22 7.62 -50.06 2.71
N ASP A 23 8.42 -49.31 1.94
CA ASP A 23 9.62 -48.61 2.42
C ASP A 23 9.39 -47.11 2.66
N ALA A 24 8.18 -46.69 3.03
CA ALA A 24 8.07 -45.47 3.81
C ALA A 24 8.66 -45.79 5.21
N GLN A 25 9.98 -45.83 5.33
CA GLN A 25 10.62 -45.55 6.59
C GLN A 25 10.13 -44.18 7.01
N TYR A 26 9.11 -44.16 7.87
CA TYR A 26 8.84 -42.98 8.67
C TYR A 26 10.08 -42.83 9.54
N ASP A 27 11.05 -42.04 9.08
CA ASP A 27 12.12 -41.59 9.95
C ASP A 27 11.42 -41.05 11.19
N VAL A 28 11.87 -41.54 12.34
CA VAL A 28 11.40 -41.09 13.64
C VAL A 28 11.51 -39.56 13.58
N ILE A 29 10.38 -38.84 13.60
CA ILE A 29 10.41 -37.40 13.59
C ILE A 29 11.28 -37.03 14.78
N ASP A 30 12.44 -36.45 14.51
CA ASP A 30 13.36 -36.04 15.56
C ASP A 30 12.59 -35.18 16.55
N ASN A 31 12.68 -35.57 17.84
CA ASN A 31 12.01 -34.80 18.87
C ASN A 31 12.66 -33.41 18.96
N MET A 32 12.03 -32.40 18.42
CA MET A 32 12.50 -31.01 18.37
C MET A 32 11.48 -30.08 19.00
N VAL A 33 11.97 -29.04 19.65
CA VAL A 33 11.09 -27.91 20.07
C VAL A 33 10.92 -26.97 18.91
N TYR A 34 9.69 -26.56 18.65
CA TYR A 34 9.31 -25.65 17.57
C TYR A 34 8.12 -24.76 17.96
N ILE A 35 7.88 -23.74 17.16
CA ILE A 35 6.70 -22.87 17.25
C ILE A 35 5.64 -23.39 16.28
N SER A 36 4.45 -23.67 16.79
CA SER A 36 3.36 -24.30 16.03
C SER A 36 2.93 -23.49 14.82
N GLU A 37 2.85 -22.18 14.99
CA GLU A 37 2.46 -21.20 13.97
C GLU A 37 3.48 -21.21 12.81
N ALA A 38 4.75 -21.45 13.10
CA ALA A 38 5.82 -21.51 12.10
C ALA A 38 5.76 -22.76 11.19
N ALA A 39 4.94 -23.74 11.52
CA ALA A 39 4.74 -24.93 10.68
C ALA A 39 3.89 -24.63 9.44
N SER A 40 3.05 -23.60 9.47
CA SER A 40 2.14 -23.25 8.37
C SER A 40 2.48 -21.93 7.67
N ALA A 41 3.17 -21.02 8.35
CA ALA A 41 3.54 -19.70 7.81
C ALA A 41 4.83 -19.22 8.47
N SER A 42 5.55 -18.32 7.81
CA SER A 42 6.74 -17.69 8.39
C SER A 42 6.42 -16.43 9.21
N ALA A 43 5.22 -15.85 9.03
CA ALA A 43 4.74 -14.67 9.73
C ALA A 43 3.22 -14.67 9.89
N GLY A 44 2.75 -13.92 10.89
CA GLY A 44 1.35 -13.57 11.12
C GLY A 44 1.23 -12.08 11.43
N GLU A 45 0.03 -11.54 11.33
CA GLU A 45 -0.24 -10.14 11.60
C GLU A 45 -1.07 -9.98 12.89
N ILE A 46 -0.71 -8.98 13.70
CA ILE A 46 -1.50 -8.53 14.85
C ILE A 46 -1.97 -7.11 14.53
N ILE A 47 -3.29 -6.89 14.56
CA ILE A 47 -3.85 -5.55 14.39
C ILE A 47 -3.80 -4.84 15.75
N LEU A 48 -3.07 -3.75 15.81
CA LEU A 48 -2.95 -2.92 17.00
C LEU A 48 -4.11 -1.92 17.06
N GLY A 49 -4.60 -1.68 18.27
CA GLY A 49 -5.59 -0.63 18.53
C GLY A 49 -4.96 0.78 18.57
N LYS A 50 -5.67 1.70 19.23
CA LYS A 50 -5.15 3.06 19.44
C LYS A 50 -3.88 3.04 20.29
N THR A 51 -3.04 4.05 20.12
CA THR A 51 -1.81 4.21 20.92
C THR A 51 -2.09 4.13 22.40
N GLY A 52 -1.34 3.27 23.09
CA GLY A 52 -1.51 2.95 24.51
C GLY A 52 -2.46 1.76 24.79
N GLU A 53 -3.25 1.29 23.83
CA GLU A 53 -4.05 0.09 23.99
C GLU A 53 -3.18 -1.18 23.96
N VAL A 54 -3.58 -2.18 24.74
CA VAL A 54 -2.87 -3.45 24.85
C VAL A 54 -3.59 -4.53 24.06
N SER A 55 -2.85 -5.13 23.13
CA SER A 55 -3.28 -6.32 22.39
C SER A 55 -2.62 -7.56 22.99
N THR A 56 -3.38 -8.65 23.11
CA THR A 56 -2.87 -9.94 23.59
C THR A 56 -2.83 -10.94 22.43
N ALA A 57 -1.74 -11.67 22.31
CA ALA A 57 -1.59 -12.77 21.38
C ALA A 57 -0.99 -13.99 22.10
N VAL A 58 -1.06 -15.12 21.46
CA VAL A 58 -0.56 -16.39 21.98
C VAL A 58 0.36 -17.01 20.93
N ILE A 59 1.49 -17.53 21.38
CA ILE A 59 2.37 -18.38 20.57
C ILE A 59 2.43 -19.76 21.21
N THR A 60 2.37 -20.82 20.41
CA THR A 60 2.35 -22.20 20.91
C THR A 60 3.72 -22.85 20.69
N VAL A 61 4.39 -23.17 21.79
CA VAL A 61 5.65 -23.91 21.78
C VAL A 61 5.36 -25.40 21.92
N ARG A 62 5.87 -26.21 21.00
CA ARG A 62 5.60 -27.65 20.93
C ARG A 62 6.88 -28.50 20.83
N THR A 63 6.73 -29.77 21.20
CA THR A 63 7.68 -30.83 20.93
C THR A 63 7.10 -31.84 19.95
N GLY A 64 7.96 -32.56 19.24
CA GLY A 64 7.55 -33.64 18.33
C GLY A 64 6.90 -34.83 19.05
N HIS A 65 7.27 -35.07 20.31
CA HIS A 65 6.78 -36.16 21.17
C HIS A 65 6.29 -35.60 22.51
N VAL A 66 5.49 -36.36 23.21
CA VAL A 66 5.11 -36.06 24.61
C VAL A 66 6.37 -36.01 25.49
N ALA A 67 6.54 -34.95 26.25
CA ALA A 67 7.65 -34.76 27.15
C ALA A 67 7.64 -35.80 28.26
N ILE A 68 8.78 -36.47 28.49
CA ILE A 68 8.95 -37.45 29.59
C ILE A 68 9.18 -36.69 30.89
N ASP A 69 10.02 -35.67 30.84
CA ASP A 69 10.36 -34.75 31.93
C ASP A 69 10.00 -33.32 31.54
N ASP A 70 9.96 -32.42 32.51
CA ASP A 70 9.75 -31.01 32.26
C ASP A 70 10.83 -30.43 31.34
N ILE A 71 10.43 -29.77 30.25
CA ILE A 71 11.34 -29.14 29.31
C ILE A 71 11.27 -27.62 29.50
N SER A 72 12.32 -27.03 30.07
CA SER A 72 12.45 -25.56 30.12
C SER A 72 12.85 -25.03 28.76
N VAL A 73 12.11 -24.05 28.26
CA VAL A 73 12.28 -23.42 26.93
C VAL A 73 12.50 -21.92 27.11
N LYS A 74 13.66 -21.42 26.68
CA LYS A 74 13.94 -20.00 26.63
C LYS A 74 13.46 -19.39 25.31
N ILE A 75 12.76 -18.26 25.44
CA ILE A 75 12.14 -17.54 24.32
C ILE A 75 12.62 -16.08 24.34
N GLY A 76 12.74 -15.47 23.18
CA GLY A 76 13.11 -14.06 23.09
C GLY A 76 12.95 -13.50 21.68
N LEU A 77 13.24 -12.22 21.53
CA LEU A 77 13.30 -11.55 20.23
C LEU A 77 14.67 -11.78 19.58
N ASP A 78 14.70 -12.23 18.31
CA ASP A 78 15.93 -12.48 17.57
C ASP A 78 16.05 -11.60 16.33
N LYS A 79 16.91 -10.58 16.41
CA LYS A 79 17.18 -9.64 15.31
C LYS A 79 17.66 -10.31 14.03
N SER A 80 18.45 -11.42 14.15
CA SER A 80 18.97 -12.13 12.99
C SER A 80 17.89 -12.86 12.21
N THR A 81 16.88 -13.38 12.90
CA THR A 81 15.69 -13.97 12.30
C THR A 81 14.92 -12.93 11.49
N LEU A 82 14.72 -11.72 12.04
CA LEU A 82 14.04 -10.64 11.33
C LEU A 82 14.83 -10.17 10.10
N ALA A 83 16.15 -10.01 10.22
CA ALA A 83 17.00 -9.63 9.08
C ALA A 83 16.90 -10.64 7.94
N SER A 84 16.90 -11.95 8.27
CA SER A 84 16.73 -13.02 7.28
C SER A 84 15.34 -13.03 6.65
N TYR A 85 14.29 -12.70 7.42
CA TYR A 85 12.93 -12.57 6.93
C TYR A 85 12.82 -11.37 5.99
N ASN A 86 13.33 -10.20 6.38
CA ASN A 86 13.33 -8.98 5.58
C ASN A 86 13.98 -9.22 4.21
N SER A 87 15.18 -9.82 4.21
CA SER A 87 15.93 -10.12 2.97
C SER A 87 15.17 -11.06 2.03
N ARG A 88 14.51 -12.09 2.57
CA ARG A 88 13.78 -13.07 1.75
C ARG A 88 12.48 -12.54 1.15
N ASN A 89 11.84 -11.58 1.83
CA ASN A 89 10.52 -11.08 1.45
C ASN A 89 10.57 -9.66 0.86
N ASP A 90 11.76 -9.09 0.67
CA ASP A 90 11.96 -7.72 0.18
C ASP A 90 11.16 -6.70 1.02
N VAL A 91 11.32 -6.76 2.33
CA VAL A 91 10.67 -5.88 3.33
C VAL A 91 11.70 -5.32 4.30
N GLU A 92 11.33 -4.27 5.05
CA GLU A 92 12.24 -3.59 5.97
C GLU A 92 11.59 -3.37 7.36
N PHE A 93 11.17 -4.43 8.01
CA PHE A 93 10.68 -4.32 9.38
C PHE A 93 11.82 -4.02 10.36
N ALA A 94 11.55 -3.11 11.32
CA ALA A 94 12.36 -2.94 12.51
C ALA A 94 11.87 -3.86 13.63
N VAL A 95 12.76 -4.25 14.54
CA VAL A 95 12.33 -4.99 15.74
C VAL A 95 11.54 -4.06 16.64
N ILE A 96 10.41 -4.53 17.17
CA ILE A 96 9.62 -3.80 18.17
C ILE A 96 10.51 -3.43 19.37
N PRO A 97 10.46 -2.18 19.88
CA PRO A 97 11.17 -1.82 21.11
C PRO A 97 10.66 -2.63 22.31
N GLU A 98 11.58 -3.05 23.17
CA GLU A 98 11.29 -3.99 24.26
C GLU A 98 10.25 -3.48 25.26
N GLU A 99 10.15 -2.17 25.43
CA GLU A 99 9.16 -1.53 26.31
C GLU A 99 7.70 -1.69 25.83
N TYR A 100 7.47 -2.04 24.57
CA TYR A 100 6.13 -2.21 24.01
C TYR A 100 5.70 -3.67 23.87
N ILE A 101 6.54 -4.63 24.24
CA ILE A 101 6.20 -6.05 24.23
C ILE A 101 6.49 -6.68 25.58
N SER A 102 5.53 -7.43 26.14
CA SER A 102 5.73 -8.26 27.32
C SER A 102 5.66 -9.71 26.88
N LEU A 103 6.83 -10.34 26.74
CA LEU A 103 7.01 -11.74 26.36
C LEU A 103 7.73 -12.46 27.49
N PRO A 104 7.23 -13.62 28.00
CA PRO A 104 7.96 -14.45 28.93
C PRO A 104 9.32 -14.87 28.36
N SER A 105 10.39 -14.75 29.15
CA SER A 105 11.72 -15.16 28.71
C SER A 105 11.95 -16.68 28.81
N GLU A 106 11.12 -17.37 29.60
CA GLU A 106 11.20 -18.80 29.83
C GLU A 106 9.81 -19.38 30.08
N VAL A 107 9.55 -20.57 29.54
CA VAL A 107 8.33 -21.34 29.75
C VAL A 107 8.68 -22.82 29.91
N VAL A 108 7.79 -23.62 30.49
CA VAL A 108 7.99 -25.05 30.70
C VAL A 108 6.92 -25.83 29.97
N ILE A 109 7.34 -26.79 29.14
CA ILE A 109 6.46 -27.86 28.66
C ILE A 109 6.48 -28.93 29.73
N PRO A 110 5.39 -29.17 30.48
CA PRO A 110 5.42 -30.11 31.59
C PRO A 110 5.51 -31.57 31.11
N ALA A 111 6.04 -32.41 31.95
CA ALA A 111 6.03 -33.87 31.75
C ALA A 111 4.59 -34.34 31.44
N GLY A 112 4.42 -35.19 30.44
CA GLY A 112 3.12 -35.67 29.96
C GLY A 112 2.44 -34.75 28.95
N ALA A 113 2.95 -33.55 28.68
CA ALA A 113 2.46 -32.63 27.65
C ALA A 113 3.35 -32.62 26.42
N SER A 114 2.83 -32.13 25.28
CA SER A 114 3.61 -31.93 24.04
C SER A 114 3.61 -30.47 23.61
N GLN A 115 3.00 -29.57 24.39
CA GLN A 115 2.93 -28.15 24.07
C GLN A 115 2.68 -27.30 25.32
N VAL A 116 3.00 -26.03 25.19
CA VAL A 116 2.59 -24.95 26.12
C VAL A 116 2.17 -23.74 25.32
N GLU A 117 1.08 -23.12 25.72
CA GLU A 117 0.65 -21.81 25.19
C GLU A 117 1.37 -20.70 25.94
N VAL A 118 1.92 -19.75 25.20
CA VAL A 118 2.69 -18.63 25.73
C VAL A 118 1.96 -17.34 25.37
N PRO A 119 1.13 -16.81 26.26
CA PRO A 119 0.52 -15.52 26.06
C PRO A 119 1.58 -14.42 26.15
N PHE A 120 1.47 -13.43 25.28
CA PHE A 120 2.28 -12.23 25.32
C PHE A 120 1.40 -11.01 24.97
N THR A 121 1.87 -9.82 25.34
CA THR A 121 1.11 -8.60 25.08
C THR A 121 1.96 -7.59 24.34
N ILE A 122 1.28 -6.76 23.56
CA ILE A 122 1.87 -5.64 22.83
C ILE A 122 1.08 -4.40 23.16
N THR A 123 1.76 -3.38 23.66
CA THR A 123 1.19 -2.04 23.83
C THR A 123 1.35 -1.29 22.52
N SER A 124 0.23 -0.84 21.94
CA SER A 124 0.24 -0.02 20.74
C SER A 124 1.00 1.29 20.99
N PHE A 125 1.88 1.67 20.08
CA PHE A 125 2.77 2.82 20.21
C PHE A 125 2.85 3.60 18.91
N ASP A 126 3.28 4.86 19.01
CA ASP A 126 3.64 5.66 17.86
C ASP A 126 5.16 5.53 17.64
N GLY A 127 5.51 4.70 16.67
CA GLY A 127 6.90 4.51 16.27
C GLY A 127 7.42 5.63 15.37
N GLU A 128 8.63 5.45 14.86
CA GLU A 128 9.18 6.34 13.84
C GLU A 128 8.30 6.30 12.58
N LYS A 129 8.03 7.47 12.00
CA LYS A 129 7.13 7.61 10.86
C LYS A 129 7.65 6.86 9.63
N GLY A 130 6.76 6.08 9.03
CA GLY A 130 7.09 5.25 7.88
C GLY A 130 7.92 3.99 8.21
N VAL A 131 8.24 3.74 9.48
CA VAL A 131 8.90 2.50 9.92
C VAL A 131 7.85 1.49 10.34
N GLU A 132 7.87 0.31 9.72
CA GLU A 132 7.06 -0.83 10.12
C GLU A 132 7.84 -1.69 11.11
N TYR A 133 7.16 -2.15 12.15
CA TYR A 133 7.78 -2.95 13.22
C TYR A 133 7.27 -4.38 13.19
N ALA A 134 8.09 -5.30 13.72
CA ALA A 134 7.73 -6.71 13.89
C ALA A 134 8.36 -7.29 15.16
N ALA A 135 7.73 -8.33 15.70
CA ALA A 135 8.27 -9.12 16.81
C ALA A 135 8.79 -10.47 16.28
N PRO A 136 10.10 -10.65 16.10
CA PRO A 136 10.71 -11.90 15.70
C PRO A 136 10.88 -12.81 16.93
N ILE A 137 9.84 -13.53 17.30
CA ILE A 137 9.86 -14.42 18.46
C ILE A 137 10.57 -15.74 18.08
N LYS A 138 11.53 -16.16 18.90
CA LYS A 138 12.35 -17.36 18.67
C LYS A 138 12.54 -18.16 19.94
N VAL A 139 12.52 -19.47 19.80
CA VAL A 139 13.01 -20.40 20.81
C VAL A 139 14.54 -20.35 20.79
N MET A 140 15.13 -19.82 21.85
CA MET A 140 16.58 -19.64 21.97
C MET A 140 17.28 -20.93 22.36
N SER A 141 16.66 -21.70 23.27
CA SER A 141 17.16 -23.02 23.72
C SER A 141 16.05 -23.80 24.40
N ALA A 142 16.23 -25.12 24.50
CA ALA A 142 15.37 -26.00 25.28
C ALA A 142 16.22 -27.05 25.98
N THR A 143 15.80 -27.49 27.20
CA THR A 143 16.53 -28.43 27.99
C THR A 143 16.35 -29.84 27.42
N GLY A 144 17.45 -30.49 27.03
CA GLY A 144 17.47 -31.91 26.61
C GLY A 144 16.84 -32.19 25.23
N VAL A 145 16.33 -31.17 24.54
CA VAL A 145 15.67 -31.32 23.24
C VAL A 145 16.20 -30.25 22.28
N PRO A 146 16.62 -30.59 21.04
CA PRO A 146 17.09 -29.59 20.07
C PRO A 146 15.93 -28.68 19.60
N VAL A 147 16.29 -27.48 19.18
CA VAL A 147 15.36 -26.54 18.59
C VAL A 147 15.32 -26.72 17.07
N SER A 148 14.13 -26.75 16.49
CA SER A 148 13.96 -26.86 15.04
C SER A 148 14.57 -25.65 14.33
N ALA A 149 15.44 -25.88 13.37
CA ALA A 149 16.04 -24.82 12.56
C ALA A 149 15.02 -24.13 11.62
N GLY A 150 14.01 -24.89 11.15
CA GLY A 150 13.01 -24.38 10.21
C GLY A 150 11.79 -23.72 10.86
N SER A 151 11.41 -24.20 12.06
CA SER A 151 10.16 -23.79 12.74
C SER A 151 10.42 -23.27 14.17
N GLY A 152 11.66 -22.99 14.53
CA GLY A 152 12.03 -22.47 15.85
C GLY A 152 11.75 -20.98 16.04
N ALA A 153 11.27 -20.28 15.03
CA ALA A 153 10.96 -18.86 15.10
C ALA A 153 9.72 -18.49 14.28
N PHE A 154 9.03 -17.44 14.73
CA PHE A 154 7.87 -16.88 14.03
C PHE A 154 7.87 -15.35 14.12
N ILE A 155 7.46 -14.68 13.04
CA ILE A 155 7.43 -13.23 12.96
C ILE A 155 6.00 -12.75 13.14
N TYR A 156 5.74 -11.91 14.13
CA TYR A 156 4.51 -11.12 14.17
C TYR A 156 4.75 -9.73 13.61
N THR A 157 4.09 -9.40 12.51
CA THR A 157 4.01 -8.03 11.97
C THR A 157 2.84 -7.30 12.60
N PHE A 158 2.88 -5.97 12.59
CA PHE A 158 1.82 -5.17 13.20
C PHE A 158 1.11 -4.34 12.16
N GLY A 159 -0.21 -4.54 12.04
CA GLY A 159 -1.12 -3.66 11.33
C GLY A 159 -1.64 -2.58 12.28
N LYS A 160 -1.60 -1.32 11.86
CA LYS A 160 -2.27 -0.21 12.54
C LYS A 160 -3.02 0.58 11.48
N PRO A 161 -4.36 0.72 11.58
CA PRO A 161 -5.11 1.53 10.65
C PRO A 161 -4.57 2.95 10.62
N LEU A 162 -4.32 3.49 9.43
CA LEU A 162 -3.91 4.88 9.27
C LEU A 162 -5.14 5.78 9.45
N VAL A 163 -5.15 6.57 10.52
CA VAL A 163 -6.14 7.63 10.73
C VAL A 163 -5.60 8.90 10.10
N GLN A 164 -6.34 9.45 9.16
CA GLN A 164 -5.93 10.56 8.32
C GLN A 164 -6.98 11.68 8.36
N MET A 165 -6.53 12.90 8.66
CA MET A 165 -7.29 14.09 8.29
C MET A 165 -7.06 14.37 6.81
N ALA A 166 -8.09 14.75 6.10
CA ALA A 166 -8.00 15.10 4.69
C ALA A 166 -8.63 16.48 4.45
N PRO A 167 -7.87 17.45 3.90
CA PRO A 167 -8.41 18.73 3.53
C PRO A 167 -9.27 18.64 2.26
N GLY A 168 -10.35 19.38 2.23
CA GLY A 168 -11.19 19.62 1.04
C GLY A 168 -10.78 20.90 0.33
N PHE A 169 -10.72 20.85 -0.99
CA PHE A 169 -10.34 21.96 -1.86
C PHE A 169 -11.45 22.29 -2.83
N ARG A 170 -11.58 23.56 -3.12
CA ARG A 170 -12.52 24.11 -4.08
C ARG A 170 -11.86 25.25 -4.88
N TYR A 171 -12.55 25.82 -5.85
CA TYR A 171 -12.03 26.86 -6.75
C TYR A 171 -11.35 28.05 -6.06
N ASN A 172 -11.73 28.39 -4.84
CA ASN A 172 -11.11 29.48 -4.08
C ASN A 172 -9.96 29.03 -3.15
N ASN A 173 -9.57 27.76 -3.20
CA ASN A 173 -8.43 27.20 -2.49
C ASN A 173 -7.25 26.89 -3.42
N LYS A 174 -7.09 27.61 -4.52
CA LYS A 174 -5.93 27.42 -5.39
C LYS A 174 -4.65 27.47 -4.57
N MET A 175 -3.77 26.51 -4.81
CA MET A 175 -2.48 26.41 -4.16
C MET A 175 -1.36 26.48 -5.17
N ASN A 176 -0.22 27.00 -4.73
CA ASN A 176 1.04 26.89 -5.45
C ASN A 176 2.03 26.13 -4.58
N MET A 177 2.61 25.11 -5.15
CA MET A 177 3.71 24.40 -4.52
C MET A 177 4.99 25.17 -4.82
N VAL A 178 5.68 25.57 -3.77
CA VAL A 178 7.01 26.19 -3.86
C VAL A 178 8.04 25.10 -3.99
N TRP A 179 8.88 25.19 -5.00
CA TRP A 179 10.00 24.29 -5.26
C TRP A 179 11.30 24.99 -4.85
N PRO A 180 12.18 24.35 -4.09
CA PRO A 180 13.43 24.98 -3.64
C PRO A 180 14.38 25.27 -4.79
N GLN A 181 14.31 24.44 -5.84
CA GLN A 181 15.10 24.56 -7.07
C GLN A 181 14.44 23.76 -8.21
N GLN A 182 14.94 23.92 -9.42
CA GLN A 182 14.59 23.02 -10.51
C GLN A 182 15.03 21.60 -10.19
N VAL A 183 14.17 20.63 -10.49
CA VAL A 183 14.44 19.20 -10.33
C VAL A 183 14.29 18.51 -11.67
N ASP A 184 15.35 17.86 -12.12
CA ASP A 184 15.38 17.12 -13.36
C ASP A 184 15.16 15.64 -13.10
N LEU A 185 14.10 15.08 -13.66
CA LEU A 185 13.73 13.68 -13.46
C LEU A 185 13.66 12.94 -14.80
N THR A 186 14.36 11.83 -14.88
CA THR A 186 14.24 10.85 -15.96
C THR A 186 13.11 9.86 -15.66
N ASN A 187 12.88 9.60 -14.38
CA ASN A 187 11.85 8.68 -13.90
C ASN A 187 11.10 9.36 -12.76
N PHE A 188 9.81 9.13 -12.66
CA PHE A 188 9.05 9.57 -11.48
C PHE A 188 7.79 8.74 -11.27
N THR A 189 7.28 8.82 -10.05
CA THR A 189 5.93 8.37 -9.68
C THR A 189 5.28 9.45 -8.84
N LEU A 190 4.13 9.94 -9.26
CA LEU A 190 3.27 10.85 -8.51
C LEU A 190 2.08 10.06 -7.96
N GLU A 191 1.87 10.11 -6.64
CA GLU A 191 0.79 9.38 -5.96
C GLU A 191 -0.04 10.31 -5.09
N TRP A 192 -1.35 10.10 -5.04
CA TRP A 192 -2.26 10.80 -4.13
C TRP A 192 -3.56 10.02 -3.94
N TRP A 193 -4.23 10.27 -2.82
CA TRP A 193 -5.63 9.90 -2.64
C TRP A 193 -6.53 11.08 -2.93
N ALA A 194 -7.66 10.85 -3.58
CA ALA A 194 -8.68 11.86 -3.79
C ALA A 194 -10.09 11.28 -3.67
N ARG A 195 -11.00 12.13 -3.18
CA ARG A 195 -12.44 11.88 -3.12
C ARG A 195 -13.19 13.14 -3.56
N CYS A 196 -14.08 13.01 -4.52
CA CYS A 196 -14.93 14.09 -4.92
C CYS A 196 -16.18 14.14 -4.06
N THR A 197 -16.44 15.25 -3.37
CA THR A 197 -17.63 15.44 -2.52
C THR A 197 -18.47 16.61 -2.98
N ASN A 198 -19.81 16.50 -2.88
CA ASN A 198 -20.73 17.47 -3.47
C ASN A 198 -21.20 18.52 -2.48
N THR A 199 -21.09 19.76 -2.85
CA THR A 199 -21.65 20.87 -2.07
C THR A 199 -22.99 21.37 -2.60
N SER A 200 -23.41 20.96 -3.80
CA SER A 200 -24.57 21.51 -4.49
C SER A 200 -25.74 20.54 -4.65
N GLY A 201 -25.64 19.31 -4.16
CA GLY A 201 -26.69 18.29 -4.31
C GLY A 201 -26.88 17.75 -5.73
N THR A 202 -26.04 18.11 -6.69
CA THR A 202 -26.20 17.74 -8.11
C THR A 202 -25.41 16.51 -8.55
N GLY A 203 -24.78 15.80 -7.59
CA GLY A 203 -23.90 14.64 -7.88
C GLY A 203 -22.55 15.08 -8.49
N GLY A 204 -21.45 14.71 -7.89
CA GLY A 204 -20.11 15.19 -8.20
C GLY A 204 -19.66 15.07 -9.66
N PHE A 205 -18.47 15.58 -9.94
CA PHE A 205 -17.94 15.67 -11.31
C PHE A 205 -18.83 16.51 -12.24
N SER A 206 -19.36 17.63 -11.71
CA SER A 206 -20.41 18.42 -12.35
C SER A 206 -19.90 19.31 -13.47
N LYS A 207 -18.60 19.43 -13.66
CA LYS A 207 -17.98 20.34 -14.63
C LYS A 207 -16.79 19.71 -15.34
N ASN A 208 -16.65 20.15 -16.59
CA ASN A 208 -15.47 19.91 -17.40
C ASN A 208 -14.21 20.55 -16.79
N ASN A 209 -13.07 19.92 -17.00
CA ASN A 209 -11.72 20.46 -16.77
C ASN A 209 -11.48 20.96 -15.33
N GLN A 210 -11.80 20.14 -14.35
CA GLN A 210 -11.52 20.45 -12.95
C GLN A 210 -10.07 20.11 -12.63
N ALA A 211 -9.20 21.13 -12.69
CA ALA A 211 -7.76 20.98 -12.55
C ALA A 211 -7.36 20.48 -11.16
N MET A 212 -6.60 19.38 -11.10
CA MET A 212 -5.94 18.88 -9.89
C MET A 212 -4.53 19.46 -9.79
N PHE A 213 -3.71 19.19 -10.80
CA PHE A 213 -2.31 19.58 -10.88
C PHE A 213 -1.98 20.19 -12.23
N SER A 214 -1.20 21.27 -12.21
CA SER A 214 -0.55 21.84 -13.39
C SER A 214 0.93 22.07 -13.06
N PHE A 215 1.77 21.14 -13.48
CA PHE A 215 3.20 21.24 -13.23
C PHE A 215 3.85 22.21 -14.21
N ALA A 216 4.73 23.06 -13.67
CA ALA A 216 5.62 23.89 -14.46
C ALA A 216 6.86 23.06 -14.82
N ALA A 217 6.94 22.62 -16.06
CA ALA A 217 8.03 21.80 -16.59
C ALA A 217 8.22 22.06 -18.09
N ASN A 218 9.32 21.56 -18.66
CA ASN A 218 9.59 21.62 -20.10
C ASN A 218 8.65 20.74 -20.95
N LYS A 219 7.93 19.81 -20.31
CA LYS A 219 6.88 19.00 -20.90
C LYS A 219 5.60 19.17 -20.11
N GLU A 220 4.47 19.15 -20.79
CA GLU A 220 3.18 19.25 -20.13
C GLU A 220 2.96 18.06 -19.21
N LEU A 221 2.60 18.35 -17.95
CA LEU A 221 2.00 17.42 -17.02
C LEU A 221 0.85 18.13 -16.34
N TYR A 222 -0.36 17.89 -16.85
CA TYR A 222 -1.60 18.50 -16.40
C TYR A 222 -2.62 17.40 -16.09
N ILE A 223 -3.11 17.39 -14.86
CA ILE A 223 -4.03 16.37 -14.34
C ILE A 223 -5.33 17.03 -13.95
N ARG A 224 -6.46 16.48 -14.41
CA ARG A 224 -7.79 17.05 -14.20
C ARG A 224 -8.87 15.98 -14.11
N PHE A 225 -9.98 16.32 -13.50
CA PHE A 225 -11.22 15.57 -13.69
C PHE A 225 -12.02 16.18 -14.85
N GLY A 226 -12.51 15.30 -15.71
CA GLY A 226 -13.40 15.62 -16.82
C GLY A 226 -12.75 16.33 -18.02
N ASP A 227 -13.22 15.96 -19.17
CA ASP A 227 -13.02 16.62 -20.46
C ASP A 227 -14.22 16.31 -21.36
N VAL A 228 -14.35 17.00 -22.49
CA VAL A 228 -15.42 16.80 -23.49
C VAL A 228 -15.08 15.66 -24.47
N VAL A 229 -14.61 14.52 -23.94
CA VAL A 229 -14.20 13.34 -24.75
C VAL A 229 -15.19 12.18 -24.62
N TYR A 230 -16.03 12.18 -23.60
CA TYR A 230 -17.00 11.11 -23.37
C TYR A 230 -18.42 11.66 -23.30
N VAL A 231 -19.32 10.97 -24.00
CA VAL A 231 -20.76 11.26 -24.01
C VAL A 231 -21.51 10.10 -23.36
N ASN A 232 -22.44 10.42 -22.48
CA ASN A 232 -23.32 9.45 -21.85
C ASN A 232 -24.21 8.79 -22.92
N GLN A 233 -24.09 7.49 -23.09
CA GLN A 233 -24.78 6.73 -24.14
C GLN A 233 -26.30 6.70 -23.95
N ASN A 234 -26.81 6.98 -22.75
CA ASN A 234 -28.24 6.99 -22.46
C ASN A 234 -28.88 8.37 -22.60
N THR A 235 -28.14 9.44 -22.29
CA THR A 235 -28.69 10.81 -22.21
C THR A 235 -28.15 11.75 -23.28
N GLY A 236 -27.05 11.41 -23.94
CA GLY A 236 -26.35 12.25 -24.91
C GLY A 236 -25.61 13.45 -24.30
N GLY A 237 -25.54 13.55 -22.97
CA GLY A 237 -24.80 14.60 -22.28
C GLY A 237 -23.34 14.26 -22.03
N ASP A 238 -22.50 15.27 -21.87
CA ASP A 238 -21.08 15.09 -21.55
C ASP A 238 -20.89 14.41 -20.18
N MET A 239 -19.85 13.59 -20.08
CA MET A 239 -19.45 12.89 -18.86
C MET A 239 -18.10 13.41 -18.37
N TYR A 240 -18.01 13.71 -17.07
CA TYR A 240 -16.80 14.31 -16.46
C TYR A 240 -16.24 13.47 -15.31
N ASN A 241 -16.84 12.34 -14.99
CA ASN A 241 -16.47 11.46 -13.89
C ASN A 241 -15.35 10.48 -14.27
N PHE A 242 -14.24 11.03 -14.75
CA PHE A 242 -12.99 10.34 -15.04
C PHE A 242 -11.81 11.28 -14.80
N LEU A 243 -10.65 10.72 -14.53
CA LEU A 243 -9.38 11.44 -14.42
C LEU A 243 -8.68 11.41 -15.78
N GLN A 244 -8.22 12.56 -16.25
CA GLN A 244 -7.39 12.66 -17.45
C GLN A 244 -6.03 13.24 -17.11
N ILE A 245 -4.99 12.68 -17.71
CA ILE A 245 -3.61 13.15 -17.60
C ILE A 245 -3.13 13.56 -18.98
N LYS A 246 -2.84 14.85 -19.13
CA LYS A 246 -2.16 15.40 -20.30
C LYS A 246 -0.67 15.42 -20.02
N THR A 247 0.10 14.73 -20.82
CA THR A 247 1.55 14.67 -20.69
C THR A 247 2.19 14.44 -22.05
N MET A 248 3.26 15.13 -22.38
CA MET A 248 4.03 14.96 -23.63
C MET A 248 3.19 15.00 -24.93
N GLY A 249 2.04 15.70 -24.90
CA GLY A 249 1.09 15.70 -26.01
C GLY A 249 0.14 14.51 -26.06
N ILE A 250 0.20 13.62 -25.07
CA ILE A 250 -0.75 12.52 -24.90
C ILE A 250 -1.88 12.99 -23.99
N ASP A 251 -3.11 13.07 -24.47
CA ASP A 251 -4.23 13.51 -23.64
C ASP A 251 -5.56 12.80 -23.93
N ALA A 252 -5.91 12.56 -25.18
CA ALA A 252 -7.25 12.12 -25.56
C ALA A 252 -7.62 10.73 -25.03
N ASN A 253 -6.64 9.83 -24.89
CA ASN A 253 -6.84 8.44 -24.48
C ASN A 253 -5.94 8.03 -23.29
N TYR A 254 -5.44 8.99 -22.55
CA TYR A 254 -4.65 8.73 -21.34
C TYR A 254 -5.41 9.23 -20.11
N ASP A 255 -6.35 8.41 -19.69
CA ASP A 255 -7.32 8.70 -18.65
C ASP A 255 -7.68 7.43 -17.84
N SER A 256 -8.57 7.56 -16.87
CA SER A 256 -9.05 6.46 -16.03
C SER A 256 -10.05 5.53 -16.71
N GLY A 257 -10.28 5.69 -18.02
CA GLY A 257 -11.17 4.88 -18.85
C GLY A 257 -12.55 5.50 -19.09
N ASP A 258 -13.27 4.90 -20.02
CA ASP A 258 -14.62 5.33 -20.43
C ASP A 258 -15.61 5.29 -19.25
N PRO A 259 -16.13 6.46 -18.81
CA PRO A 259 -17.04 6.53 -17.68
C PRO A 259 -18.41 5.88 -17.93
N ASN A 260 -18.77 5.54 -19.16
CA ASN A 260 -19.93 4.69 -19.43
C ASN A 260 -19.73 3.25 -18.90
N LYS A 261 -18.47 2.81 -18.75
CA LYS A 261 -18.09 1.47 -18.28
C LYS A 261 -17.57 1.50 -16.85
N ASN A 262 -16.67 2.44 -16.56
CA ASN A 262 -15.95 2.54 -15.30
C ASN A 262 -15.99 3.98 -14.76
N PRO A 263 -17.17 4.50 -14.37
CA PRO A 263 -17.26 5.86 -13.84
C PRO A 263 -16.55 5.99 -12.51
N LEU A 264 -15.81 7.07 -12.30
CA LEU A 264 -15.41 7.46 -10.96
C LEU A 264 -16.67 7.75 -10.15
N LYS A 265 -16.72 7.17 -8.96
CA LYS A 265 -17.89 7.29 -8.12
C LYS A 265 -17.73 8.43 -7.12
N TRP A 266 -18.82 9.12 -6.97
CA TRP A 266 -19.00 10.16 -6.00
C TRP A 266 -18.87 9.63 -4.57
N GLY A 267 -18.10 10.35 -3.73
CA GLY A 267 -17.93 10.01 -2.32
C GLY A 267 -16.98 8.85 -2.04
N GLU A 268 -16.45 8.17 -3.06
CA GLU A 268 -15.46 7.12 -2.88
C GLU A 268 -14.03 7.67 -2.90
N TRP A 269 -13.21 7.21 -1.97
CA TRP A 269 -11.78 7.45 -1.99
C TRP A 269 -11.10 6.58 -3.05
N ILE A 270 -10.28 7.20 -3.88
CA ILE A 270 -9.53 6.52 -4.93
C ILE A 270 -8.06 6.92 -4.81
N HIS A 271 -7.19 5.93 -4.77
CA HIS A 271 -5.76 6.15 -4.91
C HIS A 271 -5.42 6.25 -6.38
N PHE A 272 -4.72 7.30 -6.76
CA PHE A 272 -4.16 7.48 -8.09
C PHE A 272 -2.64 7.43 -8.00
N ALA A 273 -2.01 6.81 -9.00
CA ALA A 273 -0.59 6.93 -9.23
C ALA A 273 -0.31 7.09 -10.73
N HIS A 274 0.57 8.02 -11.05
CA HIS A 274 1.04 8.26 -12.41
C HIS A 274 2.56 8.09 -12.44
N THR A 275 3.04 7.21 -13.34
CA THR A 275 4.46 6.93 -13.49
C THR A 275 4.97 7.33 -14.86
N TYR A 276 6.25 7.68 -14.93
CA TYR A 276 7.01 7.81 -16.16
C TYR A 276 8.35 7.08 -16.04
N ASP A 277 8.73 6.37 -17.09
CA ASP A 277 10.02 5.69 -17.23
C ASP A 277 10.72 6.14 -18.51
N ALA A 278 11.82 6.86 -18.39
CA ALA A 278 12.57 7.34 -19.55
C ALA A 278 13.25 6.23 -20.36
N ALA A 279 13.55 5.08 -19.76
CA ALA A 279 14.18 3.98 -20.48
C ALA A 279 13.26 3.40 -21.58
N THR A 280 11.97 3.33 -21.29
CA THR A 280 10.96 2.80 -22.21
C THR A 280 10.09 3.87 -22.84
N GLY A 281 9.97 5.04 -22.20
CA GLY A 281 9.02 6.09 -22.53
C GLY A 281 7.61 5.82 -22.02
N ASP A 282 7.42 4.77 -21.23
CA ASP A 282 6.10 4.39 -20.72
C ASP A 282 5.58 5.42 -19.71
N VAL A 283 4.32 5.80 -19.90
CA VAL A 283 3.50 6.48 -18.92
C VAL A 283 2.38 5.55 -18.49
N VAL A 284 2.20 5.36 -17.18
CA VAL A 284 1.21 4.42 -16.66
C VAL A 284 0.37 5.09 -15.59
N LEU A 285 -0.95 4.96 -15.71
CA LEU A 285 -1.93 5.37 -14.70
C LEU A 285 -2.40 4.16 -13.92
N TYR A 286 -2.32 4.27 -12.60
CA TYR A 286 -2.84 3.27 -11.66
C TYR A 286 -4.00 3.86 -10.86
N MET A 287 -5.00 3.04 -10.58
CA MET A 287 -6.07 3.32 -9.62
C MET A 287 -6.15 2.18 -8.60
N ASN A 288 -6.15 2.54 -7.32
CA ASN A 288 -6.18 1.56 -6.22
C ASN A 288 -5.14 0.43 -6.38
N GLY A 289 -3.91 0.81 -6.78
CA GLY A 289 -2.78 -0.09 -6.96
C GLY A 289 -2.82 -0.95 -8.24
N LYS A 290 -3.83 -0.79 -9.10
CA LYS A 290 -3.98 -1.54 -10.35
C LYS A 290 -3.76 -0.64 -11.56
N GLU A 291 -3.01 -1.12 -12.54
CA GLU A 291 -2.87 -0.44 -13.83
C GLU A 291 -4.24 -0.33 -14.52
N VAL A 292 -4.60 0.88 -14.93
CA VAL A 292 -5.84 1.15 -15.66
C VAL A 292 -5.60 1.67 -17.06
N ASN A 293 -4.47 2.32 -17.30
CA ASN A 293 -4.10 2.80 -18.62
C ASN A 293 -2.58 2.89 -18.77
N ARG A 294 -2.11 2.64 -19.97
CA ARG A 294 -0.70 2.76 -20.37
C ARG A 294 -0.62 3.41 -21.73
N ASN A 295 0.36 4.32 -21.87
CA ASN A 295 0.68 4.93 -23.15
C ASN A 295 2.21 5.10 -23.26
N ASN A 296 2.70 5.60 -24.37
CA ASN A 296 4.12 5.86 -24.57
C ASN A 296 4.33 7.31 -25.00
N GLY A 297 5.05 8.08 -24.18
CA GLY A 297 5.41 9.47 -24.42
C GLY A 297 6.78 9.66 -25.09
N GLY A 298 7.42 8.56 -25.46
CA GLY A 298 8.77 8.55 -26.02
C GLY A 298 9.87 8.41 -24.96
N ALA A 299 10.81 7.53 -25.23
CA ALA A 299 11.97 7.30 -24.36
C ALA A 299 12.92 8.50 -24.32
N GLY A 300 13.70 8.60 -23.24
CA GLY A 300 14.79 9.56 -23.10
C GLY A 300 14.37 10.97 -22.69
N THR A 301 13.11 11.23 -22.39
CA THR A 301 12.68 12.56 -21.91
C THR A 301 13.15 12.81 -20.49
N VAL A 302 13.69 13.99 -20.24
CA VAL A 302 13.96 14.53 -18.91
C VAL A 302 12.94 15.61 -18.63
N PHE A 303 12.20 15.47 -17.52
CA PHE A 303 11.29 16.50 -17.04
C PHE A 303 12.05 17.49 -16.14
N ASN A 304 12.00 18.78 -16.49
CA ASN A 304 12.62 19.85 -15.69
C ASN A 304 11.53 20.55 -14.87
N PHE A 305 11.21 20.02 -13.69
CA PHE A 305 10.16 20.55 -12.84
C PHE A 305 10.65 21.79 -12.08
N THR A 306 9.84 22.86 -12.08
CA THR A 306 10.13 24.13 -11.39
C THR A 306 9.00 24.59 -10.48
N GLY A 307 7.84 23.95 -10.52
CA GLY A 307 6.67 24.32 -9.71
C GLY A 307 5.45 23.46 -10.01
N CYS A 308 4.39 23.68 -9.23
CA CYS A 308 3.09 23.09 -9.46
C CYS A 308 1.99 24.02 -8.95
N SER A 309 0.99 24.32 -9.79
CA SER A 309 -0.27 24.91 -9.36
C SER A 309 -1.29 23.80 -9.13
N MET A 310 -2.03 23.90 -8.04
CA MET A 310 -3.05 22.91 -7.69
C MET A 310 -4.43 23.59 -7.59
N PHE A 311 -5.48 22.88 -7.97
CA PHE A 311 -6.90 23.26 -7.89
C PHE A 311 -7.29 24.55 -8.64
N GLY A 312 -6.46 25.02 -9.52
CA GLY A 312 -6.76 26.21 -10.32
C GLY A 312 -5.76 26.38 -11.46
N ALA A 313 -6.12 25.89 -12.63
CA ALA A 313 -5.37 26.15 -13.87
C ALA A 313 -6.36 26.36 -15.02
N GLY A 314 -5.95 27.16 -16.01
CA GLY A 314 -6.78 27.46 -17.16
C GLY A 314 -8.02 28.29 -16.80
N SER A 315 -9.06 28.14 -17.61
CA SER A 315 -10.33 28.88 -17.49
C SER A 315 -11.37 28.19 -16.60
N THR A 316 -11.06 26.99 -16.12
CA THR A 316 -11.95 26.18 -15.28
C THR A 316 -11.27 25.78 -14.00
N TRP A 317 -12.04 25.69 -12.96
CA TRP A 317 -11.60 25.40 -11.59
C TRP A 317 -12.57 24.44 -10.93
N HIS A 318 -12.16 23.85 -9.82
CA HIS A 318 -13.01 22.96 -9.08
C HIS A 318 -14.31 23.61 -8.64
N ARG A 319 -15.44 23.09 -9.10
CA ARG A 319 -16.78 23.43 -8.62
C ARG A 319 -17.22 22.51 -7.49
N ASP A 320 -16.78 21.27 -7.55
CA ASP A 320 -17.00 20.32 -6.49
C ASP A 320 -15.88 20.42 -5.43
N VAL A 321 -16.12 19.92 -4.26
CA VAL A 321 -15.06 19.77 -3.27
C VAL A 321 -14.28 18.50 -3.59
N ILE A 322 -12.97 18.62 -3.70
CA ILE A 322 -12.06 17.50 -3.78
C ILE A 322 -11.31 17.41 -2.47
N GLU A 323 -11.52 16.34 -1.74
CA GLU A 323 -10.68 15.99 -0.60
C GLU A 323 -9.46 15.22 -1.12
N MET A 324 -8.29 15.52 -0.58
CA MET A 324 -7.05 14.91 -1.01
C MET A 324 -6.11 14.73 0.17
N CYS A 325 -5.33 13.64 0.15
CA CYS A 325 -4.27 13.40 1.12
C CYS A 325 -3.19 12.49 0.53
N GLN A 326 -2.11 12.29 1.29
CA GLN A 326 -0.99 11.41 0.93
C GLN A 326 -0.38 11.75 -0.44
N LEU A 327 -0.25 13.05 -0.74
CA LEU A 327 0.39 13.51 -1.97
C LEU A 327 1.90 13.31 -1.87
N ARG A 328 2.45 12.48 -2.73
CA ARG A 328 3.90 12.19 -2.75
C ARG A 328 4.43 11.99 -4.16
N MET A 329 5.67 12.38 -4.34
CA MET A 329 6.39 12.18 -5.61
C MET A 329 7.72 11.49 -5.36
N TRP A 330 7.95 10.45 -6.13
CA TRP A 330 9.18 9.67 -6.13
C TRP A 330 10.04 10.01 -7.34
N LYS A 331 11.35 9.95 -7.17
CA LYS A 331 12.34 10.11 -8.25
C LYS A 331 12.54 8.86 -9.09
N THR A 332 11.75 7.83 -8.83
CA THR A 332 11.83 6.50 -9.48
C THR A 332 10.47 6.08 -10.03
N THR A 333 10.49 5.17 -11.01
CA THR A 333 9.29 4.48 -11.50
C THR A 333 8.95 3.35 -10.55
N ARG A 334 7.86 3.47 -9.80
CA ARG A 334 7.39 2.42 -8.88
C ARG A 334 6.56 1.37 -9.61
N SER A 335 6.76 0.11 -9.23
CA SER A 335 5.94 -1.00 -9.74
C SER A 335 4.52 -0.99 -9.14
N ALA A 336 3.58 -1.65 -9.81
CA ALA A 336 2.22 -1.86 -9.31
C ALA A 336 2.20 -2.47 -7.88
N ALA A 337 3.10 -3.42 -7.60
CA ALA A 337 3.23 -4.06 -6.29
C ALA A 337 3.68 -3.07 -5.21
N GLN A 338 4.68 -2.21 -5.50
CA GLN A 338 5.13 -1.17 -4.58
C GLN A 338 4.03 -0.12 -4.31
N ILE A 339 3.31 0.29 -5.35
CA ILE A 339 2.19 1.24 -5.23
C ILE A 339 1.09 0.61 -4.36
N ALA A 340 0.64 -0.60 -4.67
CA ALA A 340 -0.41 -1.30 -3.93
C ALA A 340 -0.04 -1.53 -2.45
N LYS A 341 1.21 -1.92 -2.18
CA LYS A 341 1.72 -2.15 -0.82
C LYS A 341 1.70 -0.88 0.04
N ASN A 342 2.00 0.28 -0.57
CA ASN A 342 2.23 1.52 0.17
C ASN A 342 1.05 2.50 0.13
N MET A 343 0.02 2.26 -0.68
CA MET A 343 -1.06 3.24 -0.87
C MET A 343 -1.84 3.55 0.41
N LYS A 344 -1.98 2.60 1.34
CA LYS A 344 -2.71 2.76 2.61
C LYS A 344 -1.79 3.00 3.82
N LYS A 345 -0.54 3.38 3.59
CA LYS A 345 0.48 3.55 4.64
C LYS A 345 1.20 4.87 4.50
N GLU A 346 1.68 5.39 5.62
CA GLU A 346 2.77 6.36 5.59
C GLU A 346 4.04 5.67 5.09
N VAL A 347 4.83 6.39 4.29
CA VAL A 347 6.14 5.91 3.83
C VAL A 347 7.24 6.57 4.65
N LYS A 348 8.44 6.01 4.62
CA LYS A 348 9.60 6.61 5.31
C LYS A 348 9.84 8.03 4.78
N TYR A 349 9.87 9.00 5.67
CA TYR A 349 10.01 10.41 5.30
C TYR A 349 11.40 10.73 4.73
N ASN A 350 12.42 9.99 5.15
CA ASN A 350 13.81 10.13 4.73
C ASN A 350 14.22 9.15 3.62
N ASP A 351 13.26 8.54 2.93
CA ASP A 351 13.57 7.68 1.78
C ASP A 351 14.32 8.49 0.71
N PRO A 352 15.50 8.05 0.25
CA PRO A 352 16.32 8.79 -0.71
C PRO A 352 15.63 8.99 -2.07
N ASP A 353 14.69 8.13 -2.44
CA ASP A 353 13.95 8.23 -3.69
C ASP A 353 12.70 9.10 -3.58
N LEU A 354 12.31 9.52 -2.38
CA LEU A 354 11.18 10.40 -2.17
C LEU A 354 11.57 11.85 -2.43
N LEU A 355 10.88 12.51 -3.38
CA LEU A 355 11.14 13.90 -3.73
C LEU A 355 10.45 14.85 -2.76
N PHE A 356 9.13 14.68 -2.58
CA PHE A 356 8.32 15.35 -1.58
C PHE A 356 7.21 14.42 -1.09
N TYR A 357 6.73 14.70 0.11
CA TYR A 357 5.58 14.02 0.70
C TYR A 357 4.79 14.94 1.61
N PHE A 358 3.57 15.21 1.20
CA PHE A 358 2.56 15.95 1.96
C PHE A 358 1.50 14.97 2.44
N PRO A 359 1.55 14.49 3.69
CA PRO A 359 0.47 13.66 4.26
C PRO A 359 -0.88 14.39 4.23
N MET A 360 -0.86 15.73 4.40
CA MET A 360 -2.04 16.57 4.50
C MET A 360 -2.92 16.18 5.69
N ASN A 361 -2.31 15.99 6.84
CA ASN A 361 -2.93 15.48 8.07
C ASN A 361 -2.97 16.53 9.20
N GLU A 362 -2.80 17.80 8.86
CA GLU A 362 -2.72 18.89 9.84
C GLU A 362 -4.04 19.12 10.59
N GLY A 363 -5.19 18.88 9.92
CA GLY A 363 -6.52 19.08 10.50
C GLY A 363 -6.98 20.54 10.54
N GLU A 364 -6.06 21.50 10.41
CA GLU A 364 -6.30 22.95 10.41
C GLU A 364 -5.13 23.72 9.79
N GLY A 365 -5.26 25.01 9.64
CA GLY A 365 -4.16 25.91 9.27
C GLY A 365 -4.06 26.25 7.78
N GLU A 366 -3.07 27.07 7.47
CA GLU A 366 -2.86 27.66 6.12
C GLU A 366 -1.77 26.94 5.32
N VAL A 367 -1.03 26.02 5.93
CA VAL A 367 0.15 25.36 5.35
C VAL A 367 0.02 23.85 5.47
N LEU A 368 0.36 23.15 4.40
CA LEU A 368 0.51 21.71 4.37
C LEU A 368 2.02 21.41 4.30
N ASN A 369 2.50 20.56 5.19
CA ASN A 369 3.93 20.35 5.39
C ASN A 369 4.48 19.23 4.55
N ASP A 370 5.59 19.51 3.86
CA ASP A 370 6.46 18.46 3.32
C ASP A 370 7.26 17.84 4.46
N VAL A 371 7.03 16.56 4.71
CA VAL A 371 7.67 15.82 5.82
C VAL A 371 9.03 15.25 5.45
N THR A 372 9.46 15.35 4.18
CA THR A 372 10.77 14.85 3.73
C THR A 372 11.93 15.71 4.18
N GLY A 373 11.68 17.00 4.46
CA GLY A 373 12.72 17.98 4.74
C GLY A 373 13.46 18.48 3.49
N ASN A 374 13.00 18.15 2.28
CA ASN A 374 13.64 18.55 1.03
C ASN A 374 13.33 20.00 0.62
N GLY A 375 12.57 20.74 1.44
CA GLY A 375 12.33 22.18 1.27
C GLY A 375 11.17 22.53 0.34
N PHE A 376 10.30 21.61 0.03
CA PHE A 376 9.06 21.90 -0.69
C PHE A 376 8.06 22.57 0.23
N GLY A 377 7.25 23.46 -0.32
CA GLY A 377 6.23 24.19 0.44
C GLY A 377 4.89 24.16 -0.28
N LEU A 378 3.80 23.98 0.46
CA LEU A 378 2.46 24.00 -0.06
C LEU A 378 1.56 24.80 0.87
N SER A 379 0.97 25.90 0.34
CA SER A 379 0.12 26.78 1.13
C SER A 379 -1.12 27.20 0.37
N PHE A 380 -2.19 27.45 1.12
CA PHE A 380 -3.41 28.03 0.59
C PHE A 380 -3.24 29.52 0.28
N GLY A 381 -4.02 30.04 -0.66
CA GLY A 381 -4.19 31.49 -0.69
C GLY A 381 -3.97 32.22 -1.99
N SER A 382 -3.82 31.55 -3.11
CA SER A 382 -3.91 32.22 -4.40
C SER A 382 -5.28 31.94 -5.02
N GLY A 383 -6.30 32.68 -4.58
CA GLY A 383 -7.66 32.52 -5.09
C GLY A 383 -7.81 32.81 -6.56
N TYR A 384 -8.79 32.19 -7.17
CA TYR A 384 -9.23 32.47 -8.53
C TYR A 384 -10.30 33.55 -8.54
N THR A 385 -10.55 34.14 -9.70
CA THR A 385 -11.33 35.34 -9.98
C THR A 385 -12.80 35.37 -9.55
N ASP A 386 -13.32 34.31 -8.94
CA ASP A 386 -14.74 34.12 -8.62
C ASP A 386 -15.04 34.08 -7.11
N GLY A 387 -14.19 34.68 -6.31
CA GLY A 387 -14.41 34.80 -4.86
C GLY A 387 -13.17 35.22 -4.10
N THR A 388 -13.35 35.54 -2.82
CA THR A 388 -12.25 35.84 -1.94
C THR A 388 -11.41 34.60 -1.75
N PRO A 389 -10.08 34.68 -1.97
CA PRO A 389 -9.17 33.55 -1.70
C PRO A 389 -9.31 33.07 -0.26
N LYS A 390 -9.45 31.76 -0.08
CA LYS A 390 -9.42 31.16 1.24
C LYS A 390 -8.01 30.67 1.52
N LYS A 391 -7.52 31.05 2.68
CA LYS A 391 -6.20 30.64 3.20
C LYS A 391 -6.25 29.37 4.06
N GLU A 392 -7.35 28.67 4.03
CA GLU A 392 -7.60 27.44 4.77
C GLU A 392 -8.34 26.43 3.89
N ALA A 393 -8.32 25.16 4.23
CA ALA A 393 -9.11 24.14 3.58
C ALA A 393 -10.60 24.50 3.64
N TYR A 394 -11.36 24.11 2.62
CA TYR A 394 -12.82 24.23 2.60
C TYR A 394 -13.47 23.39 3.71
N SER A 395 -12.89 22.20 3.96
CA SER A 395 -13.30 21.26 4.99
C SER A 395 -12.09 20.41 5.42
N TRP A 396 -12.19 19.83 6.60
CA TRP A 396 -11.31 18.78 7.05
C TRP A 396 -12.17 17.57 7.44
N THR A 397 -11.82 16.39 6.95
CA THR A 397 -12.56 15.15 7.22
C THR A 397 -11.59 14.10 7.75
N GLU A 398 -11.92 13.52 8.91
CA GLU A 398 -11.19 12.35 9.40
C GLU A 398 -11.60 11.11 8.61
N TYR A 399 -10.62 10.31 8.25
CA TYR A 399 -10.81 9.06 7.57
C TYR A 399 -9.84 8.00 8.09
N THR A 400 -10.31 6.77 8.22
CA THR A 400 -9.50 5.62 8.61
C THR A 400 -9.31 4.68 7.42
N TRP A 401 -8.07 4.38 7.08
CA TRP A 401 -7.70 3.44 6.04
C TRP A 401 -7.52 2.05 6.65
N GLU A 402 -8.42 1.15 6.32
CA GLU A 402 -8.39 -0.26 6.74
C GLU A 402 -7.67 -1.14 5.71
#